data_edf0affb628d3ea0c1934c2548f57a00
#
_entry.id   edf0affb628d3ea0c1934c2548f57a00
#
_cell.length_a   1.000
_cell.length_b   1.000
_cell.length_c   1.000
_cell.angle_alpha   90.00
_cell.angle_beta   90.00
_cell.angle_gamma   90.00
#
_symmetry.space_group_name_H-M   'P 1'
#
loop_
_entity.id
_entity.type
_entity.pdbx_description
1 polymer ?
#
loop_
_entity_poly.entity_id
_entity_poly.type
_entity_poly.pdbx_seq_one_letter_code
_entity_poly.pdbx_strand_id
1 'polypeptide(L)'
;MPSTLETELGRVFIADEVIANAAGIAALDCYGLADMAPRKGVRDSLSGLLNREYPGRGVEVRNRPDGLEIELSIIVSYGTRIPEVAENLREKVRYTLYETFGIQAERINIHVQGVKVAKPQG
;
A
#
# COMPACT_ATOMS: atom_id res chain seq x y z
N MET A 1 14.48 -7.79 -1.71
CA MET A 1 15.39 -7.53 -0.62
C MET A 1 14.74 -6.77 0.48
N PRO A 2 14.91 -7.19 1.70
CA PRO A 2 14.33 -6.44 2.81
C PRO A 2 15.07 -5.13 3.04
N SER A 3 14.37 -4.19 3.61
CA SER A 3 14.97 -2.93 4.00
C SER A 3 15.80 -3.14 5.26
N THR A 4 16.87 -2.39 5.39
CA THR A 4 17.79 -2.55 6.48
C THR A 4 18.06 -1.22 7.16
N LEU A 5 17.99 -1.21 8.49
CA LEU A 5 18.36 -0.07 9.28
C LEU A 5 19.60 -0.44 10.09
N GLU A 6 20.57 0.44 10.10
CA GLU A 6 21.79 0.18 10.83
C GLU A 6 21.83 0.98 12.11
N THR A 7 22.25 0.35 13.19
CA THR A 7 22.42 1.01 14.47
C THR A 7 23.79 0.67 14.97
N GLU A 8 24.19 1.27 16.07
CA GLU A 8 25.49 0.97 16.67
C GLU A 8 25.57 -0.44 17.21
N LEU A 9 24.41 -1.02 17.52
CA LEU A 9 24.38 -2.35 18.10
C LEU A 9 24.12 -3.45 17.07
N GLY A 10 23.94 -3.08 15.81
CA GLY A 10 23.69 -4.07 14.78
C GLY A 10 22.78 -3.54 13.70
N ARG A 11 22.02 -4.42 13.08
CA ARG A 11 21.14 -4.08 11.96
C ARG A 11 19.76 -4.60 12.21
N VAL A 12 18.80 -3.85 11.70
CA VAL A 12 17.40 -4.27 11.74
C VAL A 12 16.99 -4.57 10.31
N PHE A 13 16.52 -5.78 10.06
CA PHE A 13 16.10 -6.19 8.73
C PHE A 13 14.58 -6.20 8.71
N ILE A 14 13.99 -5.45 7.80
CA ILE A 14 12.54 -5.35 7.71
C ILE A 14 12.09 -6.00 6.42
N ALA A 15 11.30 -7.04 6.52
CA ALA A 15 10.83 -7.76 5.34
C ALA A 15 9.86 -6.90 4.55
N ASP A 16 9.85 -7.08 3.23
CA ASP A 16 8.94 -6.34 2.37
C ASP A 16 7.50 -6.53 2.77
N GLU A 17 7.16 -7.70 3.24
CA GLU A 17 5.80 -8.03 3.68
C GLU A 17 5.35 -7.15 4.83
N VAL A 18 6.26 -6.83 5.73
CA VAL A 18 5.95 -5.96 6.87
C VAL A 18 5.65 -4.55 6.39
N ILE A 19 6.45 -4.09 5.44
CA ILE A 19 6.26 -2.76 4.85
C ILE A 19 4.93 -2.72 4.11
N ALA A 20 4.63 -3.77 3.35
CA ALA A 20 3.39 -3.85 2.60
C ALA A 20 2.19 -3.83 3.51
N ASN A 21 2.26 -4.56 4.63
CA ASN A 21 1.16 -4.57 5.58
C ASN A 21 0.90 -3.19 6.15
N ALA A 22 1.96 -2.50 6.54
CA ALA A 22 1.81 -1.17 7.11
C ALA A 22 1.24 -0.18 6.10
N ALA A 23 1.70 -0.27 4.86
CA ALA A 23 1.20 0.60 3.80
C ALA A 23 -0.28 0.32 3.53
N GLY A 24 -0.66 -0.96 3.52
CA GLY A 24 -2.05 -1.33 3.28
C GLY A 24 -2.98 -0.85 4.39
N ILE A 25 -2.53 -0.99 5.63
CA ILE A 25 -3.33 -0.52 6.76
C ILE A 25 -3.50 0.99 6.70
N ALA A 26 -2.42 1.71 6.40
CA ALA A 26 -2.49 3.15 6.27
C ALA A 26 -3.43 3.55 5.15
N ALA A 27 -3.37 2.83 4.04
CA ALA A 27 -4.20 3.14 2.89
C ALA A 27 -5.68 2.98 3.21
N LEU A 28 -6.03 1.94 3.92
CA LEU A 28 -7.43 1.68 4.24
C LEU A 28 -8.03 2.74 5.16
N ASP A 29 -7.19 3.51 5.80
CA ASP A 29 -7.64 4.58 6.67
C ASP A 29 -7.85 5.89 5.93
N CYS A 30 -7.63 5.93 4.65
CA CYS A 30 -7.76 7.16 3.87
C CYS A 30 -9.17 7.37 3.38
N TYR A 31 -9.60 8.62 3.44
CA TYR A 31 -10.91 8.99 2.92
C TYR A 31 -10.96 8.78 1.41
N GLY A 32 -12.03 8.23 0.93
CA GLY A 32 -12.22 8.04 -0.50
C GLY A 32 -11.74 6.71 -1.01
N LEU A 33 -11.02 5.97 -0.20
CA LEU A 33 -10.57 4.64 -0.59
C LEU A 33 -11.61 3.63 -0.16
N ALA A 34 -12.11 2.83 -1.09
CA ALA A 34 -13.11 1.82 -0.76
C ALA A 34 -12.46 0.51 -0.37
N ASP A 35 -11.38 0.14 -1.03
CA ASP A 35 -10.72 -1.12 -0.74
C ASP A 35 -9.39 -1.18 -1.47
N MET A 36 -8.60 -2.17 -1.13
CA MET A 36 -7.40 -2.46 -1.89
C MET A 36 -7.75 -3.47 -2.97
N ALA A 37 -7.13 -3.33 -4.13
CA ALA A 37 -7.38 -4.23 -5.24
C ALA A 37 -6.24 -5.23 -5.38
N PRO A 38 -6.47 -6.41 -5.91
CA PRO A 38 -5.37 -7.33 -6.17
C PRO A 38 -4.41 -6.70 -7.16
N ARG A 39 -3.14 -6.99 -7.01
CA ARG A 39 -2.14 -6.48 -7.93
C ARG A 39 -2.38 -7.07 -9.30
N LYS A 40 -2.12 -6.26 -10.31
CA LYS A 40 -2.29 -6.72 -11.67
C LYS A 40 -1.32 -7.86 -11.94
N GLY A 41 -1.78 -8.90 -12.56
CA GLY A 41 -0.96 -10.04 -12.90
C GLY A 41 -0.81 -11.06 -11.80
N VAL A 42 -1.29 -10.77 -10.62
CA VAL A 42 -1.27 -11.74 -9.53
C VAL A 42 -2.52 -12.59 -9.65
N ARG A 43 -2.33 -13.86 -9.84
CA ARG A 43 -3.46 -14.75 -9.99
C ARG A 43 -4.02 -15.07 -8.62
N ASP A 44 -5.23 -15.48 -8.63
CA ASP A 44 -5.86 -15.94 -7.42
C ASP A 44 -5.31 -17.30 -7.10
N SER A 45 -4.13 -17.32 -6.58
CA SER A 45 -3.52 -18.56 -6.20
C SER A 45 -4.11 -18.97 -4.87
N LEU A 46 -3.69 -20.09 -4.38
CA LEU A 46 -4.09 -20.54 -3.09
C LEU A 46 -3.75 -19.53 -2.03
N SER A 47 -2.60 -18.88 -2.17
CA SER A 47 -2.19 -17.87 -1.25
C SER A 47 -3.16 -16.70 -1.28
N GLY A 48 -3.59 -16.30 -2.45
CA GLY A 48 -4.54 -15.23 -2.58
C GLY A 48 -5.86 -15.53 -1.94
N LEU A 49 -6.32 -16.75 -2.08
CA LEU A 49 -7.57 -17.15 -1.46
C LEU A 49 -7.46 -17.16 0.05
N LEU A 50 -6.35 -17.61 0.56
CA LEU A 50 -6.15 -17.69 1.99
C LEU A 50 -5.92 -16.33 2.62
N ASN A 51 -5.40 -15.41 1.85
CA ASN A 51 -5.00 -14.11 2.38
C ASN A 51 -5.80 -12.96 1.80
N ARG A 52 -7.04 -13.18 1.51
CA ARG A 52 -7.87 -12.16 0.92
C ARG A 52 -8.05 -10.96 1.85
N GLU A 53 -7.87 -11.15 3.13
CA GLU A 53 -7.95 -10.06 4.07
C GLU A 53 -6.59 -9.60 4.55
N TYR A 54 -5.57 -10.08 3.93
CA TYR A 54 -4.20 -9.72 4.20
C TYR A 54 -4.02 -8.20 4.00
N PRO A 55 -3.53 -7.46 5.00
CA PRO A 55 -3.44 -6.00 4.88
C PRO A 55 -2.56 -5.54 3.75
N GLY A 56 -1.56 -6.32 3.40
CA GLY A 56 -0.68 -5.96 2.28
C GLY A 56 -1.22 -6.29 0.92
N ARG A 57 -2.44 -6.78 0.84
CA ARG A 57 -3.07 -7.06 -0.43
C ARG A 57 -3.09 -5.77 -1.25
N GLY A 58 -2.71 -5.86 -2.48
CA GLY A 58 -2.67 -4.70 -3.35
C GLY A 58 -1.45 -3.82 -3.19
N VAL A 59 -0.51 -4.21 -2.34
CA VAL A 59 0.72 -3.44 -2.15
C VAL A 59 1.90 -4.26 -2.64
N GLU A 60 2.73 -3.66 -3.45
CA GLU A 60 3.96 -4.30 -3.89
C GLU A 60 5.12 -3.40 -3.51
N VAL A 61 6.14 -3.97 -2.90
CA VAL A 61 7.32 -3.26 -2.47
C VAL A 61 8.46 -3.63 -3.39
N ARG A 62 9.10 -2.63 -3.97
CA ARG A 62 10.24 -2.87 -4.86
C ARG A 62 11.45 -2.14 -4.32
N ASN A 63 12.54 -2.86 -4.22
CA ASN A 63 13.80 -2.28 -3.77
C ASN A 63 14.62 -1.95 -5.01
N ARG A 64 14.67 -0.67 -5.35
CA ARG A 64 15.39 -0.22 -6.52
C ARG A 64 16.73 0.35 -6.11
N PRO A 65 17.68 0.44 -7.02
CA PRO A 65 18.97 1.01 -6.67
C PRO A 65 18.89 2.41 -6.11
N ASP A 66 17.91 3.20 -6.56
CA ASP A 66 17.77 4.57 -6.11
C ASP A 66 16.79 4.71 -4.94
N GLY A 67 16.30 3.62 -4.38
CA GLY A 67 15.44 3.70 -3.22
C GLY A 67 14.24 2.78 -3.29
N LEU A 68 13.40 2.92 -2.30
CA LEU A 68 12.22 2.09 -2.16
C LEU A 68 11.07 2.62 -2.99
N GLU A 69 10.43 1.73 -3.71
CA GLU A 69 9.26 2.08 -4.52
C GLU A 69 8.08 1.25 -4.06
N ILE A 70 6.95 1.90 -3.85
CA ILE A 70 5.73 1.24 -3.40
C ILE A 70 4.69 1.34 -4.51
N GLU A 71 4.05 0.21 -4.82
CA GLU A 71 2.96 0.18 -5.80
C GLU A 71 1.69 -0.13 -5.04
N LEU A 72 0.71 0.74 -5.16
CA LEU A 72 -0.59 0.55 -4.49
C LEU A 72 -1.67 0.37 -5.53
N SER A 73 -2.44 -0.70 -5.41
CA SER A 73 -3.59 -0.93 -6.28
C SER A 73 -4.84 -0.74 -5.44
N ILE A 74 -5.70 0.16 -5.83
CA ILE A 74 -6.82 0.57 -5.00
C ILE A 74 -8.14 0.61 -5.77
N ILE A 75 -9.21 0.61 -5.00
CA ILE A 75 -10.54 0.85 -5.49
C ILE A 75 -11.05 2.07 -4.75
N VAL A 76 -11.50 3.08 -5.48
CA VAL A 76 -11.96 4.32 -4.87
C VAL A 76 -13.48 4.35 -4.81
N SER A 77 -14.00 5.17 -3.93
CA SER A 77 -15.45 5.35 -3.82
C SER A 77 -15.94 6.31 -4.89
N TYR A 78 -17.06 5.98 -5.49
CA TYR A 78 -17.64 6.83 -6.52
C TYR A 78 -17.98 8.19 -5.92
N GLY A 79 -17.74 9.23 -6.67
CA GLY A 79 -18.04 10.57 -6.22
C GLY A 79 -16.90 11.29 -5.54
N THR A 80 -15.79 10.61 -5.33
CA THR A 80 -14.62 11.27 -4.75
C THR A 80 -13.77 11.84 -5.86
N ARG A 81 -12.92 12.78 -5.50
CA ARG A 81 -11.98 13.36 -6.46
C ARG A 81 -10.72 12.53 -6.46
N ILE A 82 -10.56 11.74 -7.49
CA ILE A 82 -9.45 10.78 -7.56
C ILE A 82 -8.08 11.42 -7.36
N PRO A 83 -7.75 12.55 -7.99
CA PRO A 83 -6.44 13.14 -7.76
C PRO A 83 -6.19 13.51 -6.30
N GLU A 84 -7.21 13.96 -5.61
CA GLU A 84 -7.11 14.29 -4.20
C GLU A 84 -6.95 13.06 -3.35
N VAL A 85 -7.72 12.02 -3.65
CA VAL A 85 -7.62 10.75 -2.93
C VAL A 85 -6.22 10.20 -3.09
N ALA A 86 -5.70 10.23 -4.31
CA ALA A 86 -4.36 9.70 -4.57
C ALA A 86 -3.29 10.46 -3.82
N GLU A 87 -3.40 11.78 -3.79
CA GLU A 87 -2.41 12.59 -3.11
C GLU A 87 -2.44 12.37 -1.60
N ASN A 88 -3.65 12.31 -1.03
CA ASN A 88 -3.79 12.06 0.39
C ASN A 88 -3.28 10.67 0.76
N LEU A 89 -3.54 9.71 -0.10
CA LEU A 89 -3.07 8.35 0.11
C LEU A 89 -1.54 8.30 0.10
N ARG A 90 -0.95 8.97 -0.89
CA ARG A 90 0.51 8.99 -1.00
C ARG A 90 1.14 9.59 0.25
N GLU A 91 0.59 10.70 0.72
CA GLU A 91 1.11 11.35 1.91
C GLU A 91 0.95 10.48 3.16
N LYS A 92 -0.19 9.85 3.28
CA LYS A 92 -0.46 9.00 4.43
C LYS A 92 0.49 7.81 4.48
N VAL A 93 0.67 7.17 3.35
CA VAL A 93 1.56 6.01 3.29
C VAL A 93 2.99 6.43 3.54
N ARG A 94 3.42 7.51 2.92
CA ARG A 94 4.78 8.00 3.09
C ARG A 94 5.05 8.34 4.55
N TYR A 95 4.14 9.05 5.17
CA TYR A 95 4.26 9.44 6.57
C TYR A 95 4.32 8.20 7.48
N THR A 96 3.43 7.25 7.24
CA THR A 96 3.37 6.05 8.05
C THR A 96 4.66 5.24 7.98
N LEU A 97 5.21 5.10 6.78
CA LEU A 97 6.44 4.34 6.61
C LEU A 97 7.60 5.05 7.29
N TYR A 98 7.63 6.35 7.20
CA TYR A 98 8.70 7.11 7.83
C TYR A 98 8.59 7.05 9.36
N GLU A 99 7.40 7.25 9.89
CA GLU A 99 7.20 7.25 11.34
C GLU A 99 7.37 5.87 11.96
N THR A 100 6.92 4.85 11.26
CA THR A 100 6.96 3.50 11.82
C THR A 100 8.33 2.86 11.65
N PHE A 101 8.93 3.03 10.49
CA PHE A 101 10.16 2.28 10.17
C PHE A 101 11.39 3.17 9.96
N GLY A 102 11.19 4.46 9.89
CA GLY A 102 12.28 5.35 9.52
C GLY A 102 12.67 5.24 8.05
N ILE A 103 11.77 4.69 7.24
CA ILE A 103 12.05 4.45 5.83
C ILE A 103 11.42 5.54 5.00
N GLN A 104 12.18 6.06 4.04
CA GLN A 104 11.68 7.06 3.12
C GLN A 104 11.43 6.39 1.78
N ALA A 105 10.18 6.34 1.36
CA ALA A 105 9.85 5.78 0.06
C ALA A 105 10.16 6.82 -1.01
N GLU A 106 10.94 6.43 -2.00
CA GLU A 106 11.31 7.34 -3.07
C GLU A 106 10.19 7.56 -4.05
N ARG A 107 9.37 6.55 -4.26
CA ARG A 107 8.22 6.63 -5.16
C ARG A 107 7.08 5.85 -4.59
N ILE A 108 5.90 6.43 -4.71
CA ILE A 108 4.67 5.73 -4.34
C ILE A 108 3.73 5.90 -5.53
N ASN A 109 3.52 4.81 -6.24
CA ASN A 109 2.68 4.80 -7.44
C ASN A 109 1.33 4.22 -7.10
N ILE A 110 0.29 4.88 -7.55
CA ILE A 110 -1.07 4.49 -7.20
C ILE A 110 -1.83 4.11 -8.45
N HIS A 111 -2.34 2.90 -8.46
CA HIS A 111 -3.10 2.35 -9.58
C HIS A 111 -4.55 2.24 -9.17
N VAL A 112 -5.41 3.05 -9.78
CA VAL A 112 -6.83 3.00 -9.48
C VAL A 112 -7.44 1.94 -10.37
N GLN A 113 -7.81 0.83 -9.77
CA GLN A 113 -8.27 -0.33 -10.52
C GLN A 113 -9.78 -0.39 -10.65
N GLY A 114 -10.49 0.35 -9.85
CA GLY A 114 -11.94 0.33 -9.94
C GLY A 114 -12.58 1.39 -9.08
N VAL A 115 -13.87 1.54 -9.27
CA VAL A 115 -14.69 2.49 -8.54
C VAL A 115 -15.86 1.73 -7.95
N LYS A 116 -16.08 1.92 -6.67
CA LYS A 116 -17.18 1.25 -6.00
C LYS A 116 -18.33 2.23 -5.82
N VAL A 117 -19.49 1.87 -6.32
CA VAL A 117 -20.66 2.70 -6.20
C VAL A 117 -21.45 2.23 -5.00
N ALA A 118 -21.79 3.15 -4.12
CA ALA A 118 -22.57 2.78 -2.95
C ALA A 118 -23.93 2.32 -3.42
N LYS A 119 -24.44 1.27 -2.82
CA LYS A 119 -25.74 0.78 -3.16
C LYS A 119 -26.79 1.75 -2.68
N PRO A 120 -27.80 2.00 -3.46
CA PRO A 120 -28.87 2.87 -3.02
C PRO A 120 -29.53 2.28 -1.78
N GLN A 121 -29.93 3.14 -0.91
CA GLN A 121 -30.63 2.71 0.27
C GLN A 121 -32.03 2.41 -0.13
N GLY A 122 -32.46 1.34 0.16
CA GLY A 122 -33.73 0.98 -0.28
C GLY A 122 -34.60 0.48 -0.41
#